data_5b3398cde982ce75713a88312762d06d
#
_entry.id   5b3398cde982ce75713a88312762d06d
#
_cell.length_a   1.000
_cell.length_b   1.000
_cell.length_c   1.000
_cell.angle_alpha   90.00
_cell.angle_beta   90.00
_cell.angle_gamma   90.00
#
_symmetry.space_group_name_H-M   'P 1'
#
loop_
_entity.id
_entity.type
_entity.pdbx_description
1 polymer ?
#
loop_
_entity_poly.entity_id
_entity_poly.type
_entity_poly.pdbx_seq_one_letter_code
_entity_poly.pdbx_strand_id
1 'polypeptide(L)'
;ALLRALGIPRTHWVGLSMGGMIGQTLALKAPELFSSLVLCDTSSRIPPEAKPLWDERVHTAETKGMEPLVEGTLSRWFTAPFKERGGAVVETVRGMIRSTPPAGYIGCCQAISGLNLTDRISAIKAPTLIIVGEDDQGTPVAASKVMNERIQGSQLVILKSAAHLSNMEQPDAFTSALTGFLGKRS
;
A
#
# COMPACT_ATOMS: atom_id res chain seq x y z
N ALA A 1 17.82 10.14 -6.05
CA ALA A 1 19.10 10.39 -5.36
C ALA A 1 19.72 9.09 -4.84
N LEU A 2 19.02 8.30 -3.95
CA LEU A 2 19.58 7.10 -3.31
C LEU A 2 20.13 6.04 -4.31
N LEU A 3 19.30 5.60 -5.27
CA LEU A 3 19.73 4.59 -6.25
C LEU A 3 20.97 5.04 -7.04
N ARG A 4 21.02 6.30 -7.43
CA ARG A 4 22.21 6.87 -8.11
C ARG A 4 23.45 6.87 -7.21
N ALA A 5 23.29 7.25 -5.94
CA ALA A 5 24.40 7.25 -4.98
C ALA A 5 24.94 5.84 -4.72
N LEU A 6 24.09 4.82 -4.82
CA LEU A 6 24.46 3.41 -4.68
C LEU A 6 24.90 2.75 -6.00
N GLY A 7 24.93 3.47 -7.13
CA GLY A 7 25.24 2.91 -8.43
C GLY A 7 24.23 1.88 -8.95
N ILE A 8 22.97 1.92 -8.48
CA ILE A 8 21.92 0.99 -8.86
C ILE A 8 21.13 1.60 -10.03
N PRO A 9 21.28 1.07 -11.27
CA PRO A 9 20.63 1.64 -12.44
C PRO A 9 19.14 1.28 -12.50
N ARG A 10 18.75 0.09 -12.02
CA ARG A 10 17.36 -0.41 -12.03
C ARG A 10 17.08 -1.24 -10.80
N THR A 11 15.83 -1.28 -10.37
CA THR A 11 15.40 -2.01 -9.18
C THR A 11 14.03 -2.66 -9.38
N HIS A 12 13.75 -3.68 -8.59
CA HIS A 12 12.41 -4.17 -8.35
C HIS A 12 11.82 -3.33 -7.20
N TRP A 13 10.67 -2.72 -7.45
CA TRP A 13 9.96 -1.96 -6.42
C TRP A 13 8.83 -2.79 -5.84
N VAL A 14 8.80 -2.94 -4.53
CA VAL A 14 7.69 -3.57 -3.80
C VAL A 14 7.15 -2.54 -2.81
N GLY A 15 5.90 -2.14 -2.98
CA GLY A 15 5.29 -1.10 -2.17
C GLY A 15 3.91 -1.48 -1.67
N LEU A 16 3.74 -1.45 -0.33
CA LEU A 16 2.47 -1.65 0.33
C LEU A 16 1.82 -0.29 0.59
N SER A 17 0.51 -0.19 0.35
CA SER A 17 -0.31 1.00 0.63
C SER A 17 0.32 2.27 0.02
N MET A 18 0.72 3.23 0.84
CA MET A 18 1.44 4.43 0.39
C MET A 18 2.71 4.10 -0.39
N GLY A 19 3.42 3.02 -0.06
CA GLY A 19 4.57 2.54 -0.83
C GLY A 19 4.20 2.18 -2.27
N GLY A 20 3.01 1.63 -2.51
CA GLY A 20 2.46 1.40 -3.84
C GLY A 20 2.10 2.69 -4.56
N MET A 21 1.55 3.69 -3.87
CA MET A 21 1.24 5.02 -4.43
C MET A 21 2.53 5.75 -4.86
N ILE A 22 3.58 5.66 -4.03
CA ILE A 22 4.92 6.19 -4.36
C ILE A 22 5.49 5.46 -5.57
N GLY A 23 5.39 4.13 -5.62
CA GLY A 23 5.85 3.30 -6.73
C GLY A 23 5.20 3.69 -8.06
N GLN A 24 3.87 3.85 -8.08
CA GLN A 24 3.12 4.33 -9.25
C GLN A 24 3.59 5.73 -9.70
N THR A 25 3.71 6.66 -8.74
CA THR A 25 4.17 8.03 -9.02
C THR A 25 5.58 8.03 -9.60
N LEU A 26 6.48 7.24 -9.04
CA LEU A 26 7.86 7.16 -9.49
C LEU A 26 7.97 6.45 -10.85
N ALA A 27 7.20 5.37 -11.09
CA ALA A 27 7.16 4.69 -12.38
C ALA A 27 6.66 5.58 -13.53
N LEU A 28 5.79 6.56 -13.22
CA LEU A 28 5.35 7.57 -14.18
C LEU A 28 6.39 8.68 -14.42
N LYS A 29 7.25 8.96 -13.43
CA LYS A 29 8.25 10.04 -13.51
C LYS A 29 9.62 9.59 -14.00
N ALA A 30 10.00 8.35 -13.70
CA ALA A 30 11.33 7.79 -13.97
C ALA A 30 11.20 6.29 -14.29
N PRO A 31 10.50 5.92 -15.39
CA PRO A 31 10.22 4.54 -15.75
C PRO A 31 11.48 3.68 -15.95
N GLU A 32 12.58 4.30 -16.32
CA GLU A 32 13.89 3.65 -16.54
C GLU A 32 14.43 2.98 -15.27
N LEU A 33 14.02 3.41 -14.09
CA LEU A 33 14.49 2.87 -12.80
C LEU A 33 13.88 1.51 -12.46
N PHE A 34 12.85 1.06 -13.17
CA PHE A 34 12.08 -0.12 -12.79
C PHE A 34 12.41 -1.35 -13.62
N SER A 35 12.88 -2.41 -12.96
CA SER A 35 12.88 -3.76 -13.51
C SER A 35 11.50 -4.41 -13.40
N SER A 36 10.80 -4.17 -12.29
CA SER A 36 9.40 -4.51 -12.08
C SER A 36 8.77 -3.68 -10.96
N LEU A 37 7.45 -3.68 -10.90
CA LEU A 37 6.64 -2.97 -9.92
C LEU A 37 5.69 -3.94 -9.24
N VAL A 38 5.69 -3.98 -7.90
CA VAL A 38 4.74 -4.76 -7.11
C VAL A 38 3.94 -3.81 -6.23
N LEU A 39 2.65 -3.78 -6.46
CA LEU A 39 1.68 -2.90 -5.83
C LEU A 39 0.83 -3.71 -4.84
N CYS A 40 1.08 -3.56 -3.54
CA CYS A 40 0.42 -4.34 -2.50
C CYS A 40 -0.58 -3.47 -1.74
N ASP A 41 -1.81 -3.94 -1.60
CA ASP A 41 -2.85 -3.30 -0.77
C ASP A 41 -2.87 -1.79 -0.97
N THR A 42 -3.02 -1.34 -2.21
CA THR A 42 -2.88 0.06 -2.62
C THR A 42 -3.95 0.48 -3.64
N SER A 43 -3.95 1.73 -4.01
CA SER A 43 -4.88 2.29 -4.98
C SER A 43 -4.18 3.33 -5.85
N SER A 44 -4.76 3.64 -6.99
CA SER A 44 -4.30 4.71 -7.88
C SER A 44 -5.00 6.05 -7.65
N ARG A 45 -6.05 6.05 -6.82
CA ARG A 45 -6.86 7.24 -6.52
C ARG A 45 -7.51 7.12 -5.15
N ILE A 46 -7.61 8.25 -4.47
CA ILE A 46 -8.51 8.42 -3.33
C ILE A 46 -9.74 9.19 -3.82
N PRO A 47 -10.96 8.65 -3.65
CA PRO A 47 -12.16 9.34 -4.09
C PRO A 47 -12.38 10.61 -3.28
N PRO A 48 -12.87 11.71 -3.89
CA PRO A 48 -13.07 12.99 -3.19
C PRO A 48 -13.99 12.89 -1.96
N GLU A 49 -14.92 11.93 -1.98
CA GLU A 49 -15.87 11.66 -0.90
C GLU A 49 -15.18 11.14 0.38
N ALA A 50 -13.95 10.62 0.25
CA ALA A 50 -13.16 10.19 1.39
C ALA A 50 -12.42 11.35 2.09
N LYS A 51 -12.41 12.55 1.51
CA LYS A 51 -11.69 13.71 2.06
C LYS A 51 -12.06 14.02 3.51
N PRO A 52 -13.35 14.07 3.92
CA PRO A 52 -13.70 14.35 5.30
C PRO A 52 -13.09 13.36 6.30
N LEU A 53 -12.97 12.08 5.93
CA LEU A 53 -12.34 11.07 6.78
C LEU A 53 -10.83 11.32 6.94
N TRP A 54 -10.15 11.79 5.89
CA TRP A 54 -8.73 12.15 5.97
C TRP A 54 -8.52 13.43 6.80
N ASP A 55 -9.39 14.44 6.64
CA ASP A 55 -9.37 15.67 7.43
C ASP A 55 -9.57 15.37 8.92
N GLU A 56 -10.50 14.49 9.29
CA GLU A 56 -10.73 14.03 10.66
C GLU A 56 -9.49 13.36 11.26
N ARG A 57 -8.82 12.49 10.49
CA ARG A 57 -7.58 11.83 10.94
C ARG A 57 -6.46 12.83 11.20
N VAL A 58 -6.30 13.81 10.30
CA VAL A 58 -5.35 14.91 10.46
C VAL A 58 -5.67 15.69 11.73
N HIS A 59 -6.91 16.14 11.88
CA HIS A 59 -7.35 16.90 13.07
C HIS A 59 -7.13 16.12 14.38
N THR A 60 -7.43 14.82 14.37
CA THR A 60 -7.20 13.97 15.55
C THR A 60 -5.71 13.85 15.88
N ALA A 61 -4.86 13.65 14.88
CA ALA A 61 -3.42 13.56 15.08
C ALA A 61 -2.83 14.90 15.59
N GLU A 62 -3.33 16.04 15.07
CA GLU A 62 -2.91 17.39 15.50
C GLU A 62 -3.28 17.70 16.94
N THR A 63 -4.50 17.34 17.34
CA THR A 63 -5.06 17.79 18.63
C THR A 63 -4.92 16.78 19.75
N LYS A 64 -4.86 15.47 19.43
CA LYS A 64 -4.88 14.38 20.42
C LYS A 64 -3.73 13.37 20.24
N GLY A 65 -2.87 13.56 19.22
CA GLY A 65 -1.78 12.63 18.92
C GLY A 65 -2.27 11.32 18.28
N MET A 66 -1.41 10.30 18.33
CA MET A 66 -1.64 9.05 17.63
C MET A 66 -2.53 8.06 18.39
N GLU A 67 -2.61 8.14 19.71
CA GLU A 67 -3.31 7.15 20.54
C GLU A 67 -4.78 6.91 20.14
N PRO A 68 -5.61 7.95 19.90
CA PRO A 68 -7.00 7.74 19.50
C PRO A 68 -7.16 7.06 18.13
N LEU A 69 -6.12 7.09 17.28
CA LEU A 69 -6.13 6.51 15.95
C LEU A 69 -5.78 5.02 15.93
N VAL A 70 -5.20 4.48 17.01
CA VAL A 70 -4.64 3.14 17.06
C VAL A 70 -5.68 2.07 16.74
N GLU A 71 -6.74 1.97 17.55
CA GLU A 71 -7.72 0.88 17.42
C GLU A 71 -8.48 0.93 16.11
N GLY A 72 -8.89 2.13 15.68
CA GLY A 72 -9.54 2.31 14.38
C GLY A 72 -8.62 1.92 13.20
N THR A 73 -7.33 2.15 13.33
CA THR A 73 -6.35 1.75 12.30
C THR A 73 -6.16 0.24 12.28
N LEU A 74 -5.97 -0.39 13.44
CA LEU A 74 -5.84 -1.86 13.54
C LEU A 74 -7.08 -2.59 12.98
N SER A 75 -8.27 -2.05 13.24
CA SER A 75 -9.53 -2.64 12.74
C SER A 75 -9.72 -2.50 11.23
N ARG A 76 -9.03 -1.58 10.56
CA ARG A 76 -9.00 -1.47 9.11
C ARG A 76 -7.86 -2.28 8.47
N TRP A 77 -6.77 -2.48 9.21
CA TRP A 77 -5.57 -3.11 8.68
C TRP A 77 -5.56 -4.62 8.83
N PHE A 78 -6.29 -5.16 9.81
CA PHE A 78 -6.42 -6.59 10.05
C PHE A 78 -7.88 -7.04 10.01
N THR A 79 -8.10 -8.27 9.58
CA THR A 79 -9.39 -8.94 9.73
C THR A 79 -9.70 -9.15 11.22
N ALA A 80 -10.98 -9.16 11.60
CA ALA A 80 -11.36 -9.36 12.99
C ALA A 80 -10.81 -10.69 13.56
N PRO A 81 -10.91 -11.84 12.85
CA PRO A 81 -10.33 -13.09 13.35
C PRO A 81 -8.81 -13.04 13.53
N PHE A 82 -8.08 -12.31 12.66
CA PHE A 82 -6.63 -12.17 12.83
C PHE A 82 -6.30 -11.26 14.00
N LYS A 83 -7.02 -10.16 14.18
CA LYS A 83 -6.81 -9.25 15.30
C LYS A 83 -7.00 -9.94 16.66
N GLU A 84 -7.96 -10.88 16.76
CA GLU A 84 -8.20 -11.64 17.97
C GLU A 84 -7.08 -12.64 18.29
N ARG A 85 -6.51 -13.32 17.27
CA ARG A 85 -5.47 -14.35 17.46
C ARG A 85 -4.05 -13.88 17.18
N GLY A 86 -3.88 -12.71 16.57
CA GLY A 86 -2.61 -12.24 16.02
C GLY A 86 -1.55 -11.83 17.04
N GLY A 87 -1.90 -11.76 18.34
CA GLY A 87 -0.96 -11.64 19.45
C GLY A 87 0.17 -10.63 19.21
N ALA A 88 1.40 -11.10 19.21
CA ALA A 88 2.60 -10.27 19.10
C ALA A 88 2.67 -9.44 17.80
N VAL A 89 2.11 -9.92 16.68
CA VAL A 89 2.10 -9.20 15.42
C VAL A 89 1.22 -7.96 15.54
N VAL A 90 0.00 -8.11 16.07
CA VAL A 90 -0.93 -7.00 16.28
C VAL A 90 -0.35 -5.98 17.26
N GLU A 91 0.27 -6.45 18.35
CA GLU A 91 0.92 -5.57 19.34
C GLU A 91 2.12 -4.81 18.75
N THR A 92 2.90 -5.45 17.88
CA THR A 92 3.98 -4.78 17.16
C THR A 92 3.44 -3.63 16.31
N VAL A 93 2.40 -3.89 15.50
CA VAL A 93 1.78 -2.86 14.66
C VAL A 93 1.13 -1.76 15.50
N ARG A 94 0.49 -2.12 16.63
CA ARG A 94 -0.03 -1.18 17.62
C ARG A 94 1.06 -0.21 18.10
N GLY A 95 2.21 -0.76 18.47
CA GLY A 95 3.38 0.02 18.89
C GLY A 95 3.90 0.94 17.79
N MET A 96 3.96 0.45 16.54
CA MET A 96 4.39 1.25 15.40
C MET A 96 3.46 2.43 15.15
N ILE A 97 2.13 2.23 15.18
CA ILE A 97 1.15 3.32 15.01
C ILE A 97 1.32 4.35 16.13
N ARG A 98 1.39 3.88 17.37
CA ARG A 98 1.52 4.72 18.57
C ARG A 98 2.78 5.59 18.55
N SER A 99 3.90 5.03 18.09
CA SER A 99 5.21 5.69 18.04
C SER A 99 5.43 6.56 16.81
N THR A 100 4.50 6.56 15.84
CA THR A 100 4.61 7.39 14.64
C THR A 100 4.54 8.87 15.01
N PRO A 101 5.50 9.72 14.61
CA PRO A 101 5.43 11.16 14.86
C PRO A 101 4.18 11.77 14.19
N PRO A 102 3.32 12.49 14.94
CA PRO A 102 2.08 13.08 14.39
C PRO A 102 2.31 13.92 13.13
N ALA A 103 3.36 14.76 13.11
CA ALA A 103 3.68 15.59 11.95
C ALA A 103 3.96 14.75 10.68
N GLY A 104 4.67 13.62 10.82
CA GLY A 104 4.91 12.68 9.70
C GLY A 104 3.62 12.01 9.24
N TYR A 105 2.78 11.57 10.16
CA TYR A 105 1.47 10.99 9.86
C TYR A 105 0.57 11.97 9.11
N ILE A 106 0.49 13.22 9.57
CA ILE A 106 -0.29 14.29 8.95
C ILE A 106 0.17 14.52 7.51
N GLY A 107 1.48 14.67 7.28
CA GLY A 107 2.02 14.85 5.94
C GLY A 107 1.69 13.67 5.00
N CYS A 108 1.73 12.44 5.51
CA CYS A 108 1.31 11.25 4.77
C CYS A 108 -0.20 11.29 4.45
N CYS A 109 -1.06 11.62 5.41
CA CYS A 109 -2.51 11.75 5.19
C CYS A 109 -2.82 12.79 4.09
N GLN A 110 -2.17 13.95 4.13
CA GLN A 110 -2.32 15.00 3.12
C GLN A 110 -1.88 14.52 1.72
N ALA A 111 -0.73 13.85 1.64
CA ALA A 111 -0.23 13.30 0.37
C ALA A 111 -1.17 12.22 -0.19
N ILE A 112 -1.68 11.33 0.65
CA ILE A 112 -2.60 10.26 0.25
C ILE A 112 -3.94 10.83 -0.20
N SER A 113 -4.53 11.76 0.56
CA SER A 113 -5.85 12.34 0.25
C SER A 113 -5.91 13.05 -1.10
N GLY A 114 -4.77 13.53 -1.60
CA GLY A 114 -4.63 14.16 -2.92
C GLY A 114 -4.31 13.19 -4.07
N LEU A 115 -4.23 11.88 -3.81
CA LEU A 115 -3.83 10.91 -4.85
C LEU A 115 -4.87 10.82 -5.96
N ASN A 116 -4.42 11.05 -7.21
CA ASN A 116 -5.23 10.85 -8.41
C ASN A 116 -4.32 10.52 -9.61
N LEU A 117 -4.02 9.25 -9.79
CA LEU A 117 -3.15 8.73 -10.85
C LEU A 117 -3.88 7.84 -11.85
N THR A 118 -5.15 7.50 -11.61
CA THR A 118 -5.90 6.47 -12.34
C THR A 118 -5.85 6.65 -13.86
N ASP A 119 -5.98 7.88 -14.36
CA ASP A 119 -5.96 8.14 -15.80
C ASP A 119 -4.55 8.14 -16.42
N ARG A 120 -3.53 8.08 -15.57
CA ARG A 120 -2.12 8.13 -15.98
C ARG A 120 -1.42 6.78 -15.91
N ILE A 121 -1.89 5.85 -15.06
CA ILE A 121 -1.19 4.58 -14.81
C ILE A 121 -1.11 3.65 -16.02
N SER A 122 -1.90 3.87 -17.07
CA SER A 122 -1.76 3.16 -18.36
C SER A 122 -0.42 3.42 -19.06
N ALA A 123 0.28 4.48 -18.67
CA ALA A 123 1.64 4.78 -19.14
C ALA A 123 2.73 3.94 -18.44
N ILE A 124 2.42 3.22 -17.37
CA ILE A 124 3.36 2.33 -16.67
C ILE A 124 3.67 1.14 -17.60
N LYS A 125 4.96 0.97 -17.93
CA LYS A 125 5.46 -0.10 -18.81
C LYS A 125 6.21 -1.19 -18.07
N ALA A 126 6.60 -0.94 -16.82
CA ALA A 126 7.25 -1.94 -16.01
C ALA A 126 6.34 -3.15 -15.79
N PRO A 127 6.85 -4.39 -15.90
CA PRO A 127 6.10 -5.56 -15.51
C PRO A 127 5.54 -5.39 -14.10
N THR A 128 4.22 -5.55 -13.95
CA THR A 128 3.53 -5.20 -12.70
C THR A 128 2.78 -6.38 -12.11
N LEU A 129 2.96 -6.61 -10.80
CA LEU A 129 2.13 -7.47 -9.98
C LEU A 129 1.32 -6.61 -9.01
N ILE A 130 0.05 -6.91 -8.87
CA ILE A 130 -0.86 -6.29 -7.92
C ILE A 130 -1.30 -7.38 -6.93
N ILE A 131 -1.11 -7.15 -5.63
CA ILE A 131 -1.53 -8.05 -4.56
C ILE A 131 -2.50 -7.27 -3.66
N VAL A 132 -3.61 -7.89 -3.26
CA VAL A 132 -4.58 -7.26 -2.37
C VAL A 132 -5.25 -8.29 -1.49
N GLY A 133 -5.46 -7.95 -0.21
CA GLY A 133 -6.31 -8.72 0.68
C GLY A 133 -7.78 -8.63 0.27
N GLU A 134 -8.50 -9.77 0.32
CA GLU A 134 -9.92 -9.85 -0.05
C GLU A 134 -10.79 -8.93 0.80
N ASP A 135 -10.40 -8.75 2.08
CA ASP A 135 -11.14 -7.98 3.09
C ASP A 135 -10.57 -6.56 3.30
N ASP A 136 -9.68 -6.08 2.42
CA ASP A 136 -9.14 -4.72 2.53
C ASP A 136 -10.21 -3.66 2.26
N GLN A 137 -10.60 -2.97 3.32
CA GLN A 137 -11.60 -1.89 3.25
C GLN A 137 -10.97 -0.52 2.90
N GLY A 138 -9.68 -0.36 3.12
CA GLY A 138 -8.95 0.89 2.86
C GLY A 138 -8.61 1.10 1.40
N THR A 139 -8.13 0.04 0.76
CA THR A 139 -7.82 -0.03 -0.67
C THR A 139 -8.43 -1.31 -1.27
N PRO A 140 -9.76 -1.33 -1.48
CA PRO A 140 -10.50 -2.54 -1.75
C PRO A 140 -10.12 -3.21 -3.07
N VAL A 141 -10.44 -4.50 -3.20
CA VAL A 141 -10.24 -5.29 -4.42
C VAL A 141 -10.69 -4.55 -5.70
N ALA A 142 -11.77 -3.76 -5.60
CA ALA A 142 -12.25 -2.96 -6.73
C ALA A 142 -11.18 -1.95 -7.23
N ALA A 143 -10.45 -1.30 -6.33
CA ALA A 143 -9.38 -0.39 -6.70
C ALA A 143 -8.21 -1.13 -7.37
N SER A 144 -7.88 -2.32 -6.90
CA SER A 144 -6.86 -3.20 -7.50
C SER A 144 -7.26 -3.68 -8.89
N LYS A 145 -8.54 -4.02 -9.11
CA LYS A 145 -9.07 -4.37 -10.43
C LYS A 145 -8.93 -3.20 -11.42
N VAL A 146 -9.25 -1.96 -11.00
CA VAL A 146 -9.05 -0.77 -11.84
C VAL A 146 -7.58 -0.61 -12.25
N MET A 147 -6.64 -0.82 -11.34
CA MET A 147 -5.21 -0.78 -11.67
C MET A 147 -4.83 -1.90 -12.65
N ASN A 148 -5.33 -3.12 -12.45
CA ASN A 148 -5.06 -4.26 -13.31
C ASN A 148 -5.61 -4.08 -14.73
N GLU A 149 -6.77 -3.48 -14.88
CA GLU A 149 -7.37 -3.16 -16.18
C GLU A 149 -6.59 -2.08 -16.93
N ARG A 150 -6.02 -1.11 -16.21
CA ARG A 150 -5.32 0.02 -16.82
C ARG A 150 -3.82 -0.21 -17.05
N ILE A 151 -3.15 -0.99 -16.23
CA ILE A 151 -1.73 -1.32 -16.41
C ILE A 151 -1.61 -2.57 -17.27
N GLN A 152 -1.30 -2.38 -18.54
CA GLN A 152 -1.26 -3.45 -19.52
C GLN A 152 -0.28 -4.57 -19.11
N GLY A 153 -0.75 -5.82 -19.14
CA GLY A 153 0.04 -7.00 -18.81
C GLY A 153 0.33 -7.17 -17.31
N SER A 154 -0.31 -6.39 -16.45
CA SER A 154 -0.25 -6.60 -15.00
C SER A 154 -0.95 -7.89 -14.59
N GLN A 155 -0.50 -8.47 -13.48
CA GLN A 155 -1.09 -9.63 -12.84
C GLN A 155 -1.78 -9.19 -11.54
N LEU A 156 -2.95 -9.77 -11.24
CA LEU A 156 -3.68 -9.52 -10.00
C LEU A 156 -3.78 -10.80 -9.17
N VAL A 157 -3.39 -10.71 -7.91
CA VAL A 157 -3.54 -11.76 -6.90
C VAL A 157 -4.39 -11.21 -5.75
N ILE A 158 -5.47 -11.92 -5.43
CA ILE A 158 -6.34 -11.61 -4.30
C ILE A 158 -6.09 -12.66 -3.22
N LEU A 159 -5.66 -12.21 -2.04
CA LEU A 159 -5.36 -13.06 -0.90
C LEU A 159 -6.61 -13.20 -0.02
N LYS A 160 -7.11 -14.42 0.09
CA LYS A 160 -8.29 -14.72 0.92
C LYS A 160 -7.99 -14.53 2.39
N SER A 161 -9.00 -14.12 3.16
CA SER A 161 -8.92 -13.94 4.61
C SER A 161 -7.76 -13.02 5.02
N ALA A 162 -7.57 -11.93 4.29
CA ALA A 162 -6.59 -10.91 4.57
C ALA A 162 -7.17 -9.51 4.32
N ALA A 163 -6.87 -8.57 5.18
CA ALA A 163 -7.17 -7.16 5.03
C ALA A 163 -5.95 -6.39 4.48
N HIS A 164 -5.73 -5.17 4.95
CA HIS A 164 -4.74 -4.22 4.43
C HIS A 164 -3.27 -4.62 4.68
N LEU A 165 -2.99 -5.35 5.74
CA LEU A 165 -1.65 -5.91 5.97
C LEU A 165 -1.62 -7.39 5.53
N SER A 166 -1.97 -7.63 4.28
CA SER A 166 -2.11 -8.98 3.70
C SER A 166 -0.83 -9.81 3.81
N ASN A 167 0.33 -9.16 3.76
CA ASN A 167 1.63 -9.79 3.97
C ASN A 167 1.84 -10.33 5.40
N MET A 168 1.14 -9.76 6.39
CA MET A 168 1.21 -10.23 7.79
C MET A 168 0.14 -11.27 8.08
N GLU A 169 -1.04 -11.16 7.47
CA GLU A 169 -2.13 -12.10 7.67
C GLU A 169 -1.94 -13.42 6.91
N GLN A 170 -1.38 -13.35 5.70
CA GLN A 170 -1.16 -14.48 4.79
C GLN A 170 0.29 -14.51 4.28
N PRO A 171 1.30 -14.63 5.16
CA PRO A 171 2.72 -14.47 4.80
C PRO A 171 3.18 -15.46 3.74
N ASP A 172 2.75 -16.72 3.79
CA ASP A 172 3.15 -17.75 2.84
C ASP A 172 2.58 -17.50 1.44
N ALA A 173 1.29 -17.17 1.37
CA ALA A 173 0.61 -16.88 0.10
C ALA A 173 1.15 -15.58 -0.53
N PHE A 174 1.38 -14.56 0.29
CA PHE A 174 1.98 -13.30 -0.15
C PHE A 174 3.40 -13.53 -0.70
N THR A 175 4.25 -14.22 0.06
CA THR A 175 5.64 -14.52 -0.33
C THR A 175 5.69 -15.37 -1.58
N SER A 176 4.81 -16.38 -1.71
CA SER A 176 4.72 -17.22 -2.91
C SER A 176 4.35 -16.40 -4.16
N ALA A 177 3.36 -15.50 -4.06
CA ALA A 177 2.97 -14.63 -5.16
C ALA A 177 4.12 -13.70 -5.57
N LEU A 178 4.78 -13.07 -4.59
CA LEU A 178 5.88 -12.15 -4.79
C LEU A 178 7.09 -12.84 -5.43
N THR A 179 7.57 -13.95 -4.85
CA THR A 179 8.75 -14.66 -5.34
C THR A 179 8.51 -15.35 -6.68
N GLY A 180 7.30 -15.88 -6.90
CA GLY A 180 6.89 -16.46 -8.19
C GLY A 180 6.86 -15.42 -9.32
N PHE A 181 6.56 -14.17 -9.01
CA PHE A 181 6.62 -13.06 -9.96
C PHE A 181 8.05 -12.58 -10.21
N LEU A 182 8.85 -12.39 -9.17
CA LEU A 182 10.22 -11.88 -9.27
C LEU A 182 11.16 -12.91 -9.90
N GLY A 183 11.05 -14.20 -9.53
CA GLY A 183 11.92 -15.27 -10.04
C GLY A 183 11.80 -15.54 -11.55
N LYS A 184 10.73 -15.09 -12.19
CA LYS A 184 10.59 -15.12 -13.66
C LYS A 184 11.30 -13.97 -14.38
N ARG A 185 11.97 -13.07 -13.65
CA ARG A 185 12.49 -11.79 -14.15
C ARG A 185 13.92 -11.48 -13.70
N SER A 186 14.56 -12.44 -13.01
CA SER A 186 15.99 -12.45 -12.67
C SER A 186 16.84 -12.94 -13.84
#